data_5b59b2fab07027654456282f358e29da
#
_entry.id   5b59b2fab07027654456282f358e29da
#
_cell.length_a   1.000
_cell.length_b   1.000
_cell.length_c   1.000
_cell.angle_alpha   90.00
_cell.angle_beta   90.00
_cell.angle_gamma   90.00
#
_symmetry.space_group_name_H-M   'P 1'
#
loop_
_entity.id
_entity.type
_entity.pdbx_description
1 polymer ?
#
loop_
_entity_poly.entity_id
_entity_poly.type
_entity_poly.pdbx_seq_one_letter_code
_entity_poly.pdbx_strand_id
1 'polypeptide(L)'
;MMCGCIGQSGGGWAHYVGQEKLRPQTGWVPVAFATDWHRPPRHMNGTSFFYNHSSQWQHEKFDLHDLISPLASSDGLPHHMLDYNIKAERLGWLPSAPQLNRNPLTIAKAAEEAGMEIQAYIVKSLKDGSLRFASESPDNPANFPRNLFIWRSNLFGSSGKGAEYMLKYLLGCPQAGVLNPDGEMKPEEADWVEEGATGKLDLVTTLDFRMSTTCVYSDIVLPTASWYEKEDINTSDMHPFIHPFSQAVDPCWEARSDWNICKGIAAKFSELAVGYLGEETDVVTLPMQHDSPAEIAQPFDIKDWKRGECELIPGKTAPSFITVVRNYPDTFKKYTALGPLMSKLGNGGKGINWDTKSEVKMLGELHRTVSEDGVSQGLPRIDSAIDACDTVMSLAPETNGQVAVKAWAALSEYTGRDHTHLAKPKEDTKIRYRDIVVQPQKIISSPTWSGLEDEHVSYNAGYTNVHERIPWRTISGRQQFYQDHPWMRTFGEQMMSYRPPLNTRSIRHVYQKKPNGNPEILLNFLTPHQKWGIHSTYSDNLLMLTLGRGGPHIWISENDARRANIIDNDWVEVFNENGAIAC
;
A
#
# COMPACT_ATOMS: atom_id res chain seq x y z
N MET A 1 15.87 16.41 11.45
CA MET A 1 16.98 16.67 10.51
C MET A 1 17.60 18.05 10.72
N MET A 2 16.87 19.13 10.58
CA MET A 2 17.38 20.51 10.80
C MET A 2 17.95 20.74 12.21
N CYS A 3 17.42 20.04 13.21
CA CYS A 3 17.93 20.12 14.58
C CYS A 3 19.12 19.17 14.86
N GLY A 4 19.60 18.47 13.85
CA GLY A 4 20.69 17.49 14.01
C GLY A 4 20.32 16.22 14.76
N CYS A 5 19.02 15.96 14.99
CA CYS A 5 18.58 14.81 15.77
C CYS A 5 18.44 13.53 14.94
N ILE A 6 18.34 13.66 13.62
CA ILE A 6 18.16 12.53 12.71
C ILE A 6 19.48 12.25 11.97
N GLY A 7 19.87 10.99 11.85
CA GLY A 7 21.06 10.57 11.12
C GLY A 7 22.36 10.74 11.91
N GLN A 8 22.27 11.04 13.18
CA GLN A 8 23.39 11.20 14.08
C GLN A 8 23.33 10.17 15.19
N SER A 9 24.46 9.56 15.52
CA SER A 9 24.57 8.69 16.69
C SER A 9 24.20 9.49 17.96
N GLY A 10 23.30 8.96 18.76
CA GLY A 10 22.80 9.62 19.96
C GLY A 10 21.79 10.75 19.74
N GLY A 11 21.37 11.01 18.51
CA GLY A 11 20.38 12.05 18.20
C GLY A 11 18.96 11.77 18.69
N GLY A 12 18.66 10.55 19.11
CA GLY A 12 17.39 10.15 19.73
C GLY A 12 16.23 9.95 18.75
N TRP A 13 16.39 10.28 17.49
CA TRP A 13 15.38 10.06 16.45
C TRP A 13 15.88 9.02 15.44
N ALA A 14 15.21 7.88 15.39
CA ALA A 14 15.36 6.92 14.32
C ALA A 14 14.23 7.10 13.31
N HIS A 15 14.53 6.87 12.04
CA HIS A 15 13.51 6.74 11.03
C HIS A 15 12.81 5.40 11.28
N TYR A 16 11.75 5.43 12.05
CA TYR A 16 11.03 4.22 12.41
C TYR A 16 10.38 3.60 11.19
N VAL A 17 10.65 2.35 11.00
CA VAL A 17 10.04 1.57 9.96
C VAL A 17 9.28 0.38 10.54
N GLY A 18 9.69 -0.13 11.68
CA GLY A 18 9.20 -1.40 12.21
C GLY A 18 9.66 -2.58 11.34
N GLN A 19 9.69 -3.76 11.90
CA GLN A 19 10.12 -4.95 11.15
C GLN A 19 9.09 -5.37 10.08
N GLU A 20 7.84 -5.07 10.27
CA GLU A 20 6.76 -5.31 9.33
C GLU A 20 6.80 -4.43 8.08
N LYS A 21 7.63 -3.39 8.09
CA LYS A 21 7.81 -2.46 6.97
C LYS A 21 9.19 -2.64 6.36
N LEU A 22 9.52 -3.85 6.01
CA LEU A 22 10.77 -4.16 5.35
C LEU A 22 10.86 -3.43 4.01
N ARG A 23 12.02 -2.86 3.75
CA ARG A 23 12.30 -2.26 2.45
C ARG A 23 12.76 -3.35 1.48
N PRO A 24 12.00 -3.63 0.42
CA PRO A 24 12.41 -4.63 -0.55
C PRO A 24 13.64 -4.16 -1.34
N GLN A 25 14.46 -5.10 -1.75
CA GLN A 25 15.53 -4.85 -2.71
C GLN A 25 14.96 -4.32 -4.02
N THR A 26 15.69 -3.48 -4.73
CA THR A 26 15.22 -2.88 -5.99
C THR A 26 14.85 -3.94 -7.04
N GLY A 27 15.53 -5.08 -7.03
CA GLY A 27 15.22 -6.22 -7.88
C GLY A 27 13.91 -6.96 -7.57
N TRP A 28 13.24 -6.65 -6.45
CA TRP A 28 11.99 -7.30 -6.08
C TRP A 28 10.82 -6.96 -7.00
N VAL A 29 10.71 -5.70 -7.43
CA VAL A 29 9.60 -5.24 -8.29
C VAL A 29 9.49 -6.04 -9.59
N PRO A 30 10.60 -6.28 -10.35
CA PRO A 30 10.53 -7.08 -11.56
C PRO A 30 10.03 -8.51 -11.35
N VAL A 31 10.34 -9.10 -10.22
CA VAL A 31 9.89 -10.46 -9.88
C VAL A 31 8.43 -10.45 -9.41
N ALA A 32 8.06 -9.49 -8.55
CA ALA A 32 6.75 -9.45 -7.93
C ALA A 32 5.61 -9.10 -8.91
N PHE A 33 5.86 -8.26 -9.91
CA PHE A 33 4.83 -7.70 -10.79
C PHE A 33 4.99 -8.05 -12.27
N ALA A 34 5.90 -8.95 -12.62
CA ALA A 34 6.21 -9.24 -14.01
C ALA A 34 5.46 -10.43 -14.62
N THR A 35 4.41 -10.94 -13.97
CA THR A 35 3.71 -12.16 -14.40
C THR A 35 3.03 -11.99 -15.76
N ASP A 36 2.57 -10.81 -16.11
CA ASP A 36 2.02 -10.54 -17.45
C ASP A 36 3.06 -10.04 -18.45
N TRP A 37 4.32 -9.88 -18.00
CA TRP A 37 5.46 -9.40 -18.78
C TRP A 37 5.23 -8.05 -19.46
N HIS A 38 4.35 -7.30 -18.91
CA HIS A 38 4.16 -5.91 -19.25
C HIS A 38 4.83 -5.02 -18.20
N ARG A 39 5.16 -3.77 -18.54
CA ARG A 39 5.60 -2.82 -17.53
C ARG A 39 4.52 -2.75 -16.45
N PRO A 40 4.80 -3.20 -15.23
CA PRO A 40 3.75 -3.31 -14.24
C PRO A 40 3.16 -1.93 -13.96
N PRO A 41 1.82 -1.81 -13.91
CA PRO A 41 1.21 -0.60 -13.44
C PRO A 41 1.66 -0.35 -12.01
N ARG A 42 1.87 0.89 -11.67
CA ARG A 42 2.18 1.25 -10.31
C ARG A 42 0.92 1.09 -9.46
N HIS A 43 0.97 0.13 -8.56
CA HIS A 43 -0.11 -0.10 -7.62
C HIS A 43 0.04 0.83 -6.43
N MET A 44 -0.96 1.64 -6.19
CA MET A 44 -1.09 2.45 -4.99
C MET A 44 -2.33 1.99 -4.22
N ASN A 45 -2.34 2.19 -2.92
CA ASN A 45 -3.49 1.84 -2.10
C ASN A 45 -4.66 2.75 -2.42
N GLY A 46 -5.70 2.18 -3.00
CA GLY A 46 -6.98 2.84 -3.23
C GLY A 46 -7.82 2.94 -1.95
N THR A 47 -7.24 3.44 -0.86
CA THR A 47 -7.89 3.46 0.46
C THR A 47 -9.14 4.34 0.49
N SER A 48 -9.18 5.38 -0.29
CA SER A 48 -10.32 6.29 -0.39
C SER A 48 -11.62 5.59 -0.78
N PHE A 49 -11.56 4.63 -1.68
CA PHE A 49 -12.74 3.87 -2.10
C PHE A 49 -13.37 3.07 -0.96
N PHE A 50 -12.56 2.58 -0.02
CA PHE A 50 -13.05 1.77 1.09
C PHE A 50 -13.53 2.61 2.28
N TYR A 51 -12.84 3.69 2.60
CA TYR A 51 -13.04 4.41 3.85
C TYR A 51 -14.07 5.52 3.77
N ASN A 52 -14.32 6.07 2.61
CA ASN A 52 -15.16 7.26 2.49
C ASN A 52 -16.66 6.99 2.59
N HIS A 53 -17.06 5.71 2.59
CA HIS A 53 -18.45 5.30 2.72
C HIS A 53 -18.80 4.78 4.12
N SER A 54 -17.88 4.84 5.06
CA SER A 54 -18.15 4.43 6.42
C SER A 54 -18.73 5.56 7.23
N SER A 55 -19.92 5.35 7.78
CA SER A 55 -20.54 6.28 8.72
C SER A 55 -19.72 6.44 10.01
N GLN A 56 -18.91 5.45 10.36
CA GLN A 56 -18.02 5.48 11.50
C GLN A 56 -17.00 6.61 11.42
N TRP A 57 -16.57 7.00 10.24
CA TRP A 57 -15.59 8.05 10.08
C TRP A 57 -16.17 9.46 10.18
N GLN A 58 -17.47 9.59 10.08
CA GLN A 58 -18.18 10.87 10.18
C GLN A 58 -17.69 11.93 9.17
N HIS A 59 -16.99 11.51 8.11
CA HIS A 59 -16.46 12.43 7.11
C HIS A 59 -17.56 13.18 6.36
N GLU A 60 -18.72 12.58 6.24
CA GLU A 60 -19.91 13.19 5.63
C GLU A 60 -20.44 14.36 6.44
N LYS A 61 -20.12 14.43 7.72
CA LYS A 61 -20.58 15.49 8.63
C LYS A 61 -19.67 16.72 8.67
N PHE A 62 -18.49 16.64 8.08
CA PHE A 62 -17.55 17.75 8.04
C PHE A 62 -17.53 18.40 6.66
N ASP A 63 -17.69 19.73 6.64
CA ASP A 63 -17.37 20.51 5.45
C ASP A 63 -15.86 20.44 5.20
N LEU A 64 -15.48 20.29 3.94
CA LEU A 64 -14.07 20.22 3.58
C LEU A 64 -13.29 21.46 4.04
N HIS A 65 -13.92 22.63 4.04
CA HIS A 65 -13.31 23.88 4.47
C HIS A 65 -12.91 23.84 5.97
N ASP A 66 -13.56 22.99 6.77
CA ASP A 66 -13.16 22.77 8.16
C ASP A 66 -11.91 21.87 8.28
N LEU A 67 -11.63 21.08 7.26
CA LEU A 67 -10.55 20.09 7.24
C LEU A 67 -9.27 20.60 6.59
N ILE A 68 -9.37 21.48 5.61
CA ILE A 68 -8.22 22.00 4.87
C ILE A 68 -7.44 23.05 5.66
N SER A 69 -6.27 23.39 5.16
CA SER A 69 -5.43 24.44 5.74
C SER A 69 -6.14 25.79 5.74
N PRO A 70 -5.98 26.60 6.80
CA PRO A 70 -6.48 27.97 6.80
C PRO A 70 -5.84 28.86 5.75
N LEU A 71 -4.77 28.41 5.11
CA LEU A 71 -4.10 29.10 3.99
C LEU A 71 -4.66 28.70 2.63
N ALA A 72 -5.61 27.76 2.57
CA ALA A 72 -6.18 27.29 1.33
C ALA A 72 -6.98 28.38 0.62
N SER A 73 -6.92 28.37 -0.72
CA SER A 73 -7.90 29.11 -1.52
C SER A 73 -9.22 28.34 -1.51
N SER A 74 -10.27 28.94 -1.01
CA SER A 74 -11.59 28.31 -0.92
C SER A 74 -12.35 28.28 -2.25
N ASP A 75 -11.89 29.02 -3.25
CA ASP A 75 -12.61 29.17 -4.50
C ASP A 75 -12.57 27.90 -5.35
N GLY A 76 -13.74 27.34 -5.63
CA GLY A 76 -13.89 26.18 -6.51
C GLY A 76 -13.55 24.83 -5.91
N LEU A 77 -13.30 24.75 -4.61
CA LEU A 77 -13.11 23.48 -3.91
C LEU A 77 -14.46 22.84 -3.59
N PRO A 78 -14.60 21.50 -3.71
CA PRO A 78 -15.79 20.79 -3.26
C PRO A 78 -15.98 20.93 -1.74
N HIS A 79 -17.21 20.88 -1.27
CA HIS A 79 -17.51 20.91 0.15
C HIS A 79 -17.28 19.57 0.85
N HIS A 80 -17.28 18.48 0.12
CA HIS A 80 -17.21 17.13 0.68
C HIS A 80 -15.93 16.41 0.30
N MET A 81 -15.31 15.71 1.26
CA MET A 81 -14.07 14.96 1.01
C MET A 81 -14.22 13.88 -0.05
N LEU A 82 -15.37 13.22 -0.11
CA LEU A 82 -15.63 12.18 -1.11
C LEU A 82 -15.57 12.73 -2.53
N ASP A 83 -16.13 13.93 -2.76
CA ASP A 83 -16.06 14.60 -4.07
C ASP A 83 -14.60 14.86 -4.48
N TYR A 84 -13.75 15.12 -3.50
CA TYR A 84 -12.31 15.27 -3.76
C TYR A 84 -11.65 13.98 -4.20
N ASN A 85 -11.97 12.86 -3.55
CA ASN A 85 -11.42 11.56 -3.93
C ASN A 85 -11.89 11.13 -5.31
N ILE A 86 -13.18 11.34 -5.62
CA ILE A 86 -13.74 11.08 -6.95
C ILE A 86 -13.08 11.97 -8.01
N LYS A 87 -12.90 13.26 -7.70
CA LYS A 87 -12.18 14.19 -8.57
C LYS A 87 -10.72 13.76 -8.76
N ALA A 88 -10.03 13.40 -7.68
CA ALA A 88 -8.64 12.98 -7.71
C ALA A 88 -8.43 11.71 -8.56
N GLU A 89 -9.34 10.74 -8.48
CA GLU A 89 -9.31 9.56 -9.35
C GLU A 89 -9.51 9.96 -10.82
N ARG A 90 -10.53 10.76 -11.11
CA ARG A 90 -10.85 11.22 -12.46
C ARG A 90 -9.71 12.01 -13.10
N LEU A 91 -8.95 12.75 -12.31
CA LEU A 91 -7.75 13.47 -12.75
C LEU A 91 -6.49 12.59 -12.83
N GLY A 92 -6.58 11.35 -12.42
CA GLY A 92 -5.46 10.41 -12.42
C GLY A 92 -4.50 10.53 -11.24
N TRP A 93 -4.91 11.17 -10.14
CA TRP A 93 -4.04 11.33 -8.96
C TRP A 93 -4.13 10.16 -7.99
N LEU A 94 -5.28 9.52 -7.91
CA LEU A 94 -5.54 8.37 -7.08
C LEU A 94 -6.04 7.19 -7.91
N PRO A 95 -5.59 5.97 -7.61
CA PRO A 95 -6.22 4.77 -8.14
C PRO A 95 -7.40 4.37 -7.25
N SER A 96 -8.43 3.80 -7.83
CA SER A 96 -9.41 3.01 -7.09
C SER A 96 -9.57 1.62 -7.70
N ALA A 97 -10.25 0.75 -7.00
CA ALA A 97 -10.59 -0.58 -7.48
C ALA A 97 -12.04 -0.90 -7.07
N PRO A 98 -12.94 -1.21 -8.01
CA PRO A 98 -12.73 -1.22 -9.46
C PRO A 98 -12.48 0.18 -10.03
N GLN A 99 -11.85 0.28 -11.20
CA GLN A 99 -11.44 1.56 -11.80
C GLN A 99 -12.52 2.20 -12.66
N LEU A 100 -13.07 1.44 -13.61
CA LEU A 100 -14.15 1.87 -14.51
C LEU A 100 -15.41 1.03 -14.25
N ASN A 101 -16.55 1.57 -14.59
CA ASN A 101 -17.86 0.93 -14.38
C ASN A 101 -18.19 -0.17 -15.41
N ARG A 102 -17.19 -0.69 -16.10
CA ARG A 102 -17.28 -1.82 -17.02
C ARG A 102 -16.09 -2.75 -16.85
N ASN A 103 -16.33 -4.03 -17.16
CA ASN A 103 -15.25 -5.00 -17.29
C ASN A 103 -14.25 -4.55 -18.37
N PRO A 104 -12.96 -4.43 -18.05
CA PRO A 104 -11.92 -4.00 -19.00
C PRO A 104 -11.89 -4.81 -20.30
N LEU A 105 -12.14 -6.11 -20.25
CA LEU A 105 -12.19 -6.97 -21.44
C LEU A 105 -13.34 -6.58 -22.39
N THR A 106 -14.49 -6.21 -21.83
CA THR A 106 -15.63 -5.76 -22.65
C THR A 106 -15.44 -4.37 -23.24
N ILE A 107 -14.63 -3.53 -22.62
CA ILE A 107 -14.26 -2.21 -23.15
C ILE A 107 -13.44 -2.38 -24.43
N ALA A 108 -12.44 -3.28 -24.42
CA ALA A 108 -11.61 -3.55 -25.58
C ALA A 108 -12.45 -4.07 -26.77
N LYS A 109 -13.34 -5.04 -26.52
CA LYS A 109 -14.26 -5.56 -27.54
C LYS A 109 -15.20 -4.50 -28.12
N ALA A 110 -15.78 -3.67 -27.26
CA ALA A 110 -16.66 -2.58 -27.71
C ALA A 110 -15.93 -1.52 -28.55
N ALA A 111 -14.65 -1.26 -28.26
CA ALA A 111 -13.84 -0.38 -29.09
C ALA A 111 -13.57 -0.98 -30.47
N GLU A 112 -13.27 -2.27 -30.55
CA GLU A 112 -13.09 -3.00 -31.80
C GLU A 112 -14.37 -3.00 -32.63
N GLU A 113 -15.51 -3.33 -32.02
CA GLU A 113 -16.84 -3.29 -32.69
C GLU A 113 -17.20 -1.89 -33.20
N ALA A 114 -16.77 -0.85 -32.51
CA ALA A 114 -16.94 0.54 -32.92
C ALA A 114 -15.93 0.99 -33.98
N GLY A 115 -14.96 0.15 -34.36
CA GLY A 115 -13.89 0.47 -35.30
C GLY A 115 -12.98 1.60 -34.79
N MET A 116 -12.81 1.71 -33.48
CA MET A 116 -12.03 2.76 -32.83
C MET A 116 -10.80 2.18 -32.14
N GLU A 117 -9.73 3.00 -32.09
CA GLU A 117 -8.62 2.74 -31.20
C GLU A 117 -9.12 2.78 -29.74
N ILE A 118 -8.65 1.87 -28.87
CA ILE A 118 -9.22 1.63 -27.54
C ILE A 118 -9.17 2.89 -26.67
N GLN A 119 -8.02 3.59 -26.65
CA GLN A 119 -7.88 4.80 -25.85
C GLN A 119 -8.80 5.92 -26.35
N ALA A 120 -8.95 6.06 -27.67
CA ALA A 120 -9.86 7.03 -28.27
C ALA A 120 -11.34 6.70 -27.95
N TYR A 121 -11.70 5.41 -27.95
CA TYR A 121 -13.01 4.94 -27.52
C TYR A 121 -13.30 5.30 -26.05
N ILE A 122 -12.34 5.06 -25.16
CA ILE A 122 -12.47 5.37 -23.72
C ILE A 122 -12.64 6.88 -23.51
N VAL A 123 -11.80 7.69 -24.15
CA VAL A 123 -11.87 9.16 -24.04
C VAL A 123 -13.24 9.67 -24.52
N LYS A 124 -13.72 9.17 -25.65
CA LYS A 124 -15.06 9.52 -26.15
C LYS A 124 -16.14 9.12 -25.15
N SER A 125 -16.11 7.89 -24.68
CA SER A 125 -17.11 7.33 -23.78
C SER A 125 -17.14 7.98 -22.39
N LEU A 126 -16.00 8.45 -21.89
CA LEU A 126 -15.91 9.25 -20.67
C LEU A 126 -16.49 10.67 -20.88
N LYS A 127 -16.27 11.28 -22.06
CA LYS A 127 -16.81 12.60 -22.40
C LYS A 127 -18.33 12.57 -22.58
N ASP A 128 -18.87 11.54 -23.21
CA ASP A 128 -20.33 11.41 -23.43
C ASP A 128 -21.06 10.77 -22.23
N GLY A 129 -20.34 10.29 -21.21
CA GLY A 129 -20.89 9.71 -19.99
C GLY A 129 -21.36 8.26 -20.11
N SER A 130 -21.16 7.60 -21.25
CA SER A 130 -21.46 6.17 -21.42
C SER A 130 -20.49 5.26 -20.67
N LEU A 131 -19.31 5.77 -20.32
CA LEU A 131 -18.35 5.17 -19.41
C LEU A 131 -18.08 6.15 -18.26
N ARG A 132 -17.89 5.62 -17.04
CA ARG A 132 -17.63 6.42 -15.83
C ARG A 132 -16.57 5.74 -14.98
N PHE A 133 -15.99 6.49 -14.05
CA PHE A 133 -15.17 5.89 -12.98
C PHE A 133 -16.10 5.20 -11.96
N ALA A 134 -15.68 4.04 -11.47
CA ALA A 134 -16.48 3.25 -10.54
C ALA A 134 -16.73 3.98 -9.21
N SER A 135 -15.78 4.80 -8.77
CA SER A 135 -15.87 5.62 -7.56
C SER A 135 -17.01 6.66 -7.61
N GLU A 136 -17.52 7.00 -8.80
CA GLU A 136 -18.66 7.90 -8.93
C GLU A 136 -19.97 7.27 -8.46
N SER A 137 -20.05 5.94 -8.39
CA SER A 137 -21.22 5.19 -7.92
C SER A 137 -20.80 3.87 -7.27
N PRO A 138 -20.18 3.92 -6.09
CA PRO A 138 -19.58 2.75 -5.44
C PRO A 138 -20.61 1.71 -4.95
N ASP A 139 -21.86 2.12 -4.79
CA ASP A 139 -22.96 1.23 -4.37
C ASP A 139 -23.73 0.59 -5.53
N ASN A 140 -23.36 0.94 -6.77
CA ASN A 140 -23.89 0.24 -7.94
C ASN A 140 -23.27 -1.18 -8.00
N PRO A 141 -24.09 -2.25 -8.08
CA PRO A 141 -23.58 -3.63 -8.14
C PRO A 141 -22.58 -3.90 -9.27
N ALA A 142 -22.66 -3.15 -10.39
CA ALA A 142 -21.68 -3.24 -11.47
C ALA A 142 -20.26 -2.83 -11.04
N ASN A 143 -20.15 -2.06 -9.96
CA ASN A 143 -18.90 -1.53 -9.42
C ASN A 143 -18.40 -2.28 -8.19
N PHE A 144 -19.03 -3.39 -7.82
CA PHE A 144 -18.60 -4.17 -6.65
C PHE A 144 -17.24 -4.83 -6.90
N PRO A 145 -16.32 -4.81 -5.93
CA PRO A 145 -14.96 -5.35 -6.08
C PRO A 145 -14.90 -6.89 -6.00
N ARG A 146 -15.93 -7.63 -5.98
CA ARG A 146 -16.16 -9.08 -6.05
C ARG A 146 -15.16 -10.00 -5.30
N ASN A 147 -13.84 -9.84 -5.47
CA ASN A 147 -12.83 -10.69 -4.87
C ASN A 147 -11.84 -9.88 -4.03
N LEU A 148 -11.48 -10.39 -2.85
CA LEU A 148 -10.49 -9.79 -1.97
C LEU A 148 -9.48 -10.83 -1.51
N PHE A 149 -8.20 -10.60 -1.83
CA PHE A 149 -7.09 -11.36 -1.28
C PHE A 149 -6.43 -10.54 -0.17
N ILE A 150 -6.34 -11.12 1.02
CA ILE A 150 -5.70 -10.51 2.18
C ILE A 150 -4.44 -11.31 2.51
N TRP A 151 -3.31 -10.64 2.48
CA TRP A 151 -2.03 -11.29 2.69
C TRP A 151 -1.37 -10.77 3.96
N ARG A 152 -1.29 -11.64 4.97
CA ARG A 152 -0.63 -11.40 6.26
C ARG A 152 -1.09 -10.11 6.95
N SER A 153 -2.37 -9.86 6.94
CA SER A 153 -2.96 -8.67 7.55
C SER A 153 -4.26 -9.02 8.25
N ASN A 154 -4.39 -8.62 9.50
CA ASN A 154 -5.67 -8.66 10.19
C ASN A 154 -6.52 -7.44 9.84
N LEU A 155 -6.89 -7.33 8.56
CA LEU A 155 -7.57 -6.16 7.99
C LEU A 155 -8.90 -5.86 8.69
N PHE A 156 -9.72 -6.89 8.91
CA PHE A 156 -11.06 -6.73 9.51
C PHE A 156 -11.01 -6.50 11.03
N GLY A 157 -10.00 -7.04 11.71
CA GLY A 157 -9.88 -6.92 13.16
C GLY A 157 -9.00 -5.78 13.65
N SER A 158 -8.12 -5.23 12.82
CA SER A 158 -7.17 -4.19 13.24
C SER A 158 -7.35 -2.84 12.58
N SER A 159 -8.15 -2.76 11.53
CA SER A 159 -8.43 -1.50 10.85
C SER A 159 -9.59 -0.77 11.53
N GLY A 160 -9.34 -0.19 12.69
CA GLY A 160 -10.36 0.53 13.45
C GLY A 160 -11.10 1.62 12.66
N LYS A 161 -10.48 2.09 11.59
CA LYS A 161 -11.07 3.10 10.71
C LYS A 161 -11.98 2.55 9.62
N GLY A 162 -11.76 1.33 9.19
CA GLY A 162 -12.49 0.72 8.07
C GLY A 162 -13.30 -0.50 8.45
N ALA A 163 -13.27 -0.93 9.73
CA ALA A 163 -13.91 -2.16 10.16
C ALA A 163 -15.42 -2.18 9.84
N GLU A 164 -16.13 -1.12 10.13
CA GLU A 164 -17.56 -1.01 9.81
C GLU A 164 -17.81 -1.13 8.31
N TYR A 165 -17.07 -0.40 7.49
CA TYR A 165 -17.21 -0.49 6.03
C TYR A 165 -16.96 -1.91 5.54
N MET A 166 -15.89 -2.54 6.01
CA MET A 166 -15.50 -3.89 5.58
C MET A 166 -16.55 -4.93 5.97
N LEU A 167 -17.01 -4.89 7.20
CA LEU A 167 -17.99 -5.84 7.70
C LEU A 167 -19.38 -5.60 7.10
N LYS A 168 -19.84 -4.35 7.07
CA LYS A 168 -21.18 -4.01 6.62
C LYS A 168 -21.32 -4.04 5.10
N TYR A 169 -20.42 -3.37 4.39
CA TYR A 169 -20.56 -3.18 2.94
C TYR A 169 -19.80 -4.20 2.10
N LEU A 170 -18.62 -4.63 2.53
CA LEU A 170 -17.89 -5.65 1.79
C LEU A 170 -18.41 -7.06 2.06
N LEU A 171 -18.65 -7.41 3.33
CA LEU A 171 -19.10 -8.75 3.73
C LEU A 171 -20.61 -8.88 3.85
N GLY A 172 -21.35 -7.79 3.91
CA GLY A 172 -22.80 -7.81 4.05
C GLY A 172 -23.28 -8.19 5.46
N CYS A 173 -22.45 -8.00 6.48
CA CYS A 173 -22.86 -8.24 7.87
C CYS A 173 -23.87 -7.13 8.29
N PRO A 174 -25.11 -7.46 8.61
CA PRO A 174 -26.16 -6.46 8.81
C PRO A 174 -25.94 -5.54 10.01
N GLN A 175 -25.32 -6.07 11.04
CA GLN A 175 -25.01 -5.36 12.28
C GLN A 175 -23.52 -5.35 12.58
N ALA A 176 -22.74 -5.09 11.57
CA ALA A 176 -21.29 -4.99 11.74
C ALA A 176 -20.94 -3.84 12.69
N GLY A 177 -21.42 -3.95 13.80
CA GLY A 177 -20.92 -3.23 14.80
C GLY A 177 -21.61 -2.07 15.21
N VAL A 178 -22.66 -1.98 15.13
CA VAL A 178 -22.71 -1.19 16.25
C VAL A 178 -23.49 0.06 16.26
N LEU A 179 -23.72 0.71 15.23
CA LEU A 179 -24.27 2.04 15.43
C LEU A 179 -25.34 2.38 14.42
N ASN A 180 -26.43 2.84 14.97
CA ASN A 180 -27.35 3.63 14.20
C ASN A 180 -26.63 4.90 13.70
N PRO A 181 -26.32 5.04 12.40
CA PRO A 181 -25.62 6.20 11.87
C PRO A 181 -26.40 7.51 12.04
N ASP A 182 -27.70 7.42 12.18
CA ASP A 182 -28.61 8.56 12.41
C ASP A 182 -28.89 8.74 13.91
N GLY A 183 -28.26 7.94 14.72
CA GLY A 183 -28.58 7.81 16.12
C GLY A 183 -28.03 8.88 17.03
N GLU A 184 -28.52 8.88 18.19
CA GLU A 184 -28.00 9.57 19.34
C GLU A 184 -26.60 9.06 19.66
N MET A 185 -25.83 9.83 20.39
CA MET A 185 -24.43 9.52 20.72
C MET A 185 -24.18 8.15 21.35
N LYS A 186 -25.21 7.58 21.91
CA LYS A 186 -25.16 6.35 22.68
C LYS A 186 -26.37 5.51 22.34
N PRO A 187 -26.21 4.30 21.79
CA PRO A 187 -27.34 3.41 21.58
C PRO A 187 -27.84 2.90 22.92
N GLU A 188 -29.14 2.95 23.14
CA GLU A 188 -29.77 2.36 24.33
C GLU A 188 -29.99 0.85 24.14
N GLU A 189 -30.26 0.42 22.92
CA GLU A 189 -30.48 -0.97 22.55
C GLU A 189 -29.84 -1.26 21.17
N ALA A 190 -29.41 -2.49 20.97
CA ALA A 190 -28.93 -2.97 19.69
C ALA A 190 -30.07 -3.74 18.98
N ASP A 191 -30.45 -3.29 17.81
CA ASP A 191 -31.44 -3.99 17.01
C ASP A 191 -30.83 -5.21 16.31
N TRP A 192 -31.50 -6.34 16.44
CA TRP A 192 -31.15 -7.53 15.66
C TRP A 192 -31.85 -7.49 14.30
N VAL A 193 -31.06 -7.58 13.22
CA VAL A 193 -31.57 -7.64 11.86
C VAL A 193 -31.25 -8.99 11.26
N GLU A 194 -32.29 -9.79 10.93
CA GLU A 194 -32.12 -11.13 10.35
C GLU A 194 -31.70 -11.06 8.87
N GLU A 195 -32.17 -10.06 8.15
CA GLU A 195 -31.82 -9.83 6.74
C GLU A 195 -30.74 -8.76 6.63
N GLY A 196 -29.57 -9.16 6.18
CA GLY A 196 -28.44 -8.26 5.98
C GLY A 196 -28.41 -7.58 4.63
N ALA A 197 -27.60 -6.55 4.54
CA ALA A 197 -27.22 -5.97 3.26
C ALA A 197 -26.45 -7.02 2.43
N THR A 198 -26.64 -7.01 1.12
CA THR A 198 -25.84 -7.83 0.22
C THR A 198 -24.40 -7.33 0.24
N GLY A 199 -23.44 -8.18 0.56
CA GLY A 199 -22.04 -7.86 0.50
C GLY A 199 -21.55 -7.57 -0.91
N LYS A 200 -20.54 -6.73 -1.02
CA LYS A 200 -19.91 -6.38 -2.32
C LYS A 200 -18.93 -7.43 -2.80
N LEU A 201 -18.52 -8.35 -1.91
CA LEU A 201 -17.58 -9.42 -2.21
C LEU A 201 -18.29 -10.75 -2.40
N ASP A 202 -17.82 -11.50 -3.40
CA ASP A 202 -18.20 -12.89 -3.62
C ASP A 202 -17.23 -13.86 -2.96
N LEU A 203 -15.99 -13.45 -2.80
CA LEU A 203 -14.91 -14.29 -2.31
C LEU A 203 -13.88 -13.50 -1.52
N VAL A 204 -13.62 -13.93 -0.30
CA VAL A 204 -12.52 -13.46 0.55
C VAL A 204 -11.53 -14.59 0.78
N THR A 205 -10.32 -14.40 0.34
CA THR A 205 -9.22 -15.36 0.55
C THR A 205 -8.14 -14.72 1.41
N THR A 206 -7.84 -15.32 2.55
CA THR A 206 -6.78 -14.83 3.44
C THR A 206 -5.61 -15.81 3.50
N LEU A 207 -4.41 -15.26 3.28
CA LEU A 207 -3.14 -15.95 3.45
C LEU A 207 -2.52 -15.48 4.76
N ASP A 208 -2.50 -16.32 5.78
CA ASP A 208 -1.93 -15.95 7.08
C ASP A 208 -1.33 -17.17 7.79
N PHE A 209 -0.38 -16.94 8.67
CA PHE A 209 0.22 -17.96 9.54
C PHE A 209 -0.44 -18.00 10.92
N ARG A 210 -1.47 -17.19 11.12
CA ARG A 210 -2.23 -17.08 12.37
C ARG A 210 -3.72 -17.01 12.05
N MET A 211 -4.52 -17.62 12.91
CA MET A 211 -5.97 -17.52 12.80
C MET A 211 -6.48 -16.19 13.37
N SER A 212 -6.29 -15.13 12.58
CA SER A 212 -6.73 -13.78 12.93
C SER A 212 -8.25 -13.62 12.77
N THR A 213 -8.80 -12.52 13.27
CA THR A 213 -10.22 -12.16 13.05
C THR A 213 -10.55 -12.13 11.55
N THR A 214 -9.64 -11.67 10.73
CA THR A 214 -9.81 -11.67 9.27
C THR A 214 -9.98 -13.09 8.72
N CYS A 215 -9.18 -14.04 9.19
CA CYS A 215 -9.32 -15.45 8.80
C CYS A 215 -10.71 -16.02 9.18
N VAL A 216 -11.23 -15.64 10.34
CA VAL A 216 -12.58 -16.10 10.79
C VAL A 216 -13.69 -15.65 9.84
N TYR A 217 -13.53 -14.48 9.23
CA TYR A 217 -14.49 -13.91 8.28
C TYR A 217 -14.20 -14.26 6.81
N SER A 218 -13.18 -15.05 6.53
CA SER A 218 -12.80 -15.41 5.16
C SER A 218 -13.49 -16.68 4.69
N ASP A 219 -13.82 -16.75 3.40
CA ASP A 219 -14.36 -17.95 2.77
C ASP A 219 -13.26 -19.01 2.59
N ILE A 220 -12.05 -18.59 2.31
CA ILE A 220 -10.88 -19.45 2.14
C ILE A 220 -9.73 -18.92 2.99
N VAL A 221 -9.19 -19.80 3.83
CA VAL A 221 -7.96 -19.54 4.59
C VAL A 221 -6.86 -20.45 4.06
N LEU A 222 -5.77 -19.84 3.59
CA LEU A 222 -4.59 -20.55 3.11
C LEU A 222 -3.50 -20.41 4.18
N PRO A 223 -3.20 -21.46 4.96
CA PRO A 223 -2.20 -21.38 6.01
C PRO A 223 -0.81 -21.18 5.41
N THR A 224 -0.13 -20.12 5.84
CA THR A 224 1.21 -19.80 5.38
C THR A 224 2.27 -20.25 6.37
N ALA A 225 3.43 -20.65 5.85
CA ALA A 225 4.59 -20.95 6.65
C ALA A 225 5.06 -19.72 7.44
N SER A 226 5.49 -19.94 8.68
CA SER A 226 6.12 -18.93 9.52
C SER A 226 7.56 -18.64 9.07
N TRP A 227 8.24 -17.73 9.75
CA TRP A 227 9.60 -17.33 9.37
C TRP A 227 10.64 -18.46 9.51
N TYR A 228 10.43 -19.43 10.40
CA TYR A 228 11.30 -20.58 10.58
C TYR A 228 10.98 -21.75 9.65
N GLU A 229 9.90 -21.65 8.90
CA GLU A 229 9.35 -22.73 8.07
C GLU A 229 9.49 -22.44 6.56
N LYS A 230 10.16 -21.36 6.17
CA LYS A 230 10.28 -20.93 4.77
C LYS A 230 11.64 -20.31 4.46
N GLU A 231 11.92 -20.22 3.16
CA GLU A 231 13.04 -19.46 2.62
C GLU A 231 12.56 -18.09 2.15
N ASP A 232 13.26 -17.02 2.55
CA ASP A 232 12.96 -15.64 2.16
C ASP A 232 14.14 -14.72 2.47
N ILE A 233 14.05 -13.45 2.10
CA ILE A 233 15.03 -12.41 2.43
C ILE A 233 14.40 -11.33 3.32
N ASN A 234 15.23 -10.72 4.15
CA ASN A 234 14.81 -9.69 5.08
C ASN A 234 15.79 -8.52 5.08
N THR A 235 15.27 -7.32 4.99
CA THR A 235 16.02 -6.07 5.13
C THR A 235 15.25 -5.08 5.99
N SER A 236 15.95 -4.09 6.57
CA SER A 236 15.33 -3.05 7.39
C SER A 236 16.02 -1.71 7.14
N ASP A 237 15.28 -0.61 7.25
CA ASP A 237 15.87 0.73 7.26
C ASP A 237 16.69 1.03 8.52
N MET A 238 16.64 0.15 9.51
CA MET A 238 17.30 0.37 10.80
C MET A 238 18.74 -0.11 10.84
N HIS A 239 19.16 -0.87 9.84
CA HIS A 239 20.54 -1.37 9.74
C HIS A 239 20.91 -1.70 8.29
N PRO A 240 22.21 -1.74 7.94
CA PRO A 240 22.67 -1.95 6.57
C PRO A 240 22.82 -3.43 6.19
N PHE A 241 22.17 -4.36 6.87
CA PHE A 241 22.34 -5.79 6.62
C PHE A 241 21.14 -6.41 5.94
N ILE A 242 21.41 -7.33 5.02
CA ILE A 242 20.43 -8.27 4.49
C ILE A 242 20.56 -9.61 5.21
N HIS A 243 19.45 -10.16 5.63
CA HIS A 243 19.33 -11.41 6.37
C HIS A 243 18.48 -12.42 5.58
N PRO A 244 18.70 -13.73 5.77
CA PRO A 244 17.76 -14.73 5.31
C PRO A 244 16.63 -14.91 6.31
N PHE A 245 15.50 -15.37 5.84
CA PHE A 245 14.67 -16.31 6.58
C PHE A 245 15.05 -17.69 6.05
N SER A 246 15.78 -18.46 6.84
CA SER A 246 16.19 -19.81 6.46
C SER A 246 15.25 -20.82 7.10
N GLN A 247 14.78 -21.76 6.33
CA GLN A 247 13.96 -22.85 6.83
C GLN A 247 14.74 -23.69 7.84
N ALA A 248 14.28 -23.70 9.08
CA ALA A 248 14.86 -24.48 10.17
C ALA A 248 14.03 -25.73 10.48
N VAL A 249 12.72 -25.70 10.17
CA VAL A 249 11.78 -26.78 10.37
C VAL A 249 10.82 -26.82 9.18
N ASP A 250 10.25 -27.99 8.93
CA ASP A 250 9.21 -28.12 7.90
C ASP A 250 7.94 -27.38 8.31
N PRO A 251 7.20 -26.81 7.35
CA PRO A 251 5.89 -26.21 7.62
C PRO A 251 4.94 -27.21 8.29
N CYS A 252 4.19 -26.72 9.28
CA CYS A 252 3.22 -27.53 9.98
C CYS A 252 1.99 -27.84 9.09
N TRP A 253 1.48 -29.06 9.18
CA TRP A 253 0.28 -29.54 8.48
C TRP A 253 0.27 -29.21 6.98
N GLU A 254 -0.73 -28.49 6.52
CA GLU A 254 -0.89 -28.07 5.13
C GLU A 254 -0.29 -26.69 4.84
N ALA A 255 0.38 -26.07 5.81
CA ALA A 255 1.01 -24.77 5.62
C ALA A 255 2.06 -24.82 4.51
N ARG A 256 2.10 -23.78 3.70
CA ARG A 256 3.05 -23.65 2.59
C ARG A 256 3.69 -22.26 2.61
N SER A 257 4.88 -22.15 2.05
CA SER A 257 5.46 -20.82 1.84
C SER A 257 4.57 -19.99 0.91
N ASP A 258 4.62 -18.67 1.08
CA ASP A 258 3.86 -17.73 0.22
C ASP A 258 4.16 -17.97 -1.27
N TRP A 259 5.43 -18.26 -1.59
CA TRP A 259 5.84 -18.63 -2.94
C TRP A 259 5.08 -19.86 -3.47
N ASN A 260 5.04 -20.92 -2.69
CA ASN A 260 4.38 -22.16 -3.09
C ASN A 260 2.85 -22.02 -3.17
N ILE A 261 2.24 -21.21 -2.32
CA ILE A 261 0.81 -20.89 -2.40
C ILE A 261 0.52 -20.17 -3.71
N CYS A 262 1.23 -19.07 -3.99
CA CYS A 262 1.02 -18.30 -5.22
C CYS A 262 1.35 -19.12 -6.48
N LYS A 263 2.40 -19.93 -6.43
CA LYS A 263 2.77 -20.87 -7.53
C LYS A 263 1.63 -21.88 -7.78
N GLY A 264 1.05 -22.44 -6.72
CA GLY A 264 -0.08 -23.37 -6.81
C GLY A 264 -1.33 -22.71 -7.41
N ILE A 265 -1.64 -21.48 -6.97
CA ILE A 265 -2.75 -20.70 -7.51
C ILE A 265 -2.52 -20.41 -9.00
N ALA A 266 -1.32 -19.98 -9.40
CA ALA A 266 -0.99 -19.70 -10.79
C ALA A 266 -1.11 -20.95 -11.66
N ALA A 267 -0.65 -22.12 -11.17
CA ALA A 267 -0.77 -23.38 -11.88
C ALA A 267 -2.23 -23.79 -12.11
N LYS A 268 -3.03 -23.76 -11.04
CA LYS A 268 -4.45 -24.14 -11.13
C LYS A 268 -5.27 -23.15 -11.95
N PHE A 269 -4.97 -21.87 -11.82
CA PHE A 269 -5.60 -20.84 -12.64
C PHE A 269 -5.30 -21.04 -14.13
N SER A 270 -4.05 -21.30 -14.51
CA SER A 270 -3.68 -21.56 -15.90
C SER A 270 -4.40 -22.78 -16.47
N GLU A 271 -4.50 -23.86 -15.69
CA GLU A 271 -5.24 -25.06 -16.08
C GLU A 271 -6.73 -24.75 -16.32
N LEU A 272 -7.36 -24.05 -15.38
CA LEU A 272 -8.80 -23.75 -15.45
C LEU A 272 -9.13 -22.66 -16.47
N ALA A 273 -8.19 -21.81 -16.81
CA ALA A 273 -8.39 -20.76 -17.82
C ALA A 273 -8.62 -21.35 -19.22
N VAL A 274 -8.09 -22.53 -19.49
CA VAL A 274 -8.29 -23.20 -20.79
C VAL A 274 -9.78 -23.41 -21.06
N GLY A 275 -10.28 -22.83 -22.16
CA GLY A 275 -11.70 -22.91 -22.55
C GLY A 275 -12.60 -21.84 -21.97
N TYR A 276 -12.14 -21.04 -21.00
CA TYR A 276 -12.90 -19.91 -20.41
C TYR A 276 -12.28 -18.56 -20.74
N LEU A 277 -10.95 -18.48 -20.63
CA LEU A 277 -10.16 -17.29 -20.94
C LEU A 277 -9.01 -17.72 -21.85
N GLY A 278 -8.75 -16.99 -22.90
CA GLY A 278 -7.64 -17.21 -23.81
C GLY A 278 -6.62 -16.10 -23.74
N GLU A 279 -6.21 -15.67 -24.91
CA GLU A 279 -5.51 -14.41 -25.08
C GLU A 279 -6.55 -13.30 -25.17
N GLU A 280 -6.50 -12.40 -24.21
CA GLU A 280 -7.47 -11.32 -24.07
C GLU A 280 -6.76 -9.97 -24.08
N THR A 281 -7.42 -9.00 -24.69
CA THR A 281 -6.98 -7.59 -24.59
C THR A 281 -7.63 -6.94 -23.38
N ASP A 282 -6.81 -6.54 -22.44
CA ASP A 282 -7.22 -5.90 -21.18
C ASP A 282 -6.89 -4.41 -21.22
N VAL A 283 -7.73 -3.61 -20.56
CA VAL A 283 -7.50 -2.17 -20.38
C VAL A 283 -7.09 -1.91 -18.94
N VAL A 284 -5.90 -1.37 -18.77
CA VAL A 284 -5.38 -1.00 -17.45
C VAL A 284 -5.39 0.52 -17.31
N THR A 285 -6.05 0.99 -16.27
CA THR A 285 -6.09 2.41 -15.91
C THR A 285 -4.92 2.71 -14.98
N LEU A 286 -4.01 3.56 -15.39
CA LEU A 286 -2.82 3.91 -14.63
C LEU A 286 -2.94 5.31 -14.05
N PRO A 287 -2.79 5.49 -12.73
CA PRO A 287 -2.65 6.81 -12.15
C PRO A 287 -1.36 7.47 -12.61
N MET A 288 -1.28 8.78 -12.48
CA MET A 288 -0.04 9.52 -12.71
C MET A 288 1.02 9.06 -11.72
N GLN A 289 2.24 8.98 -12.20
CA GLN A 289 3.38 8.57 -11.37
C GLN A 289 4.06 9.79 -10.74
N HIS A 290 4.60 9.61 -9.55
CA HIS A 290 5.27 10.65 -8.77
C HIS A 290 6.61 10.15 -8.23
N ASP A 291 7.37 9.42 -9.06
CA ASP A 291 8.63 8.81 -8.67
C ASP A 291 9.83 9.72 -8.79
N SER A 292 9.73 10.71 -9.66
CA SER A 292 10.80 11.67 -9.91
C SER A 292 10.32 13.10 -9.75
N PRO A 293 11.23 14.07 -9.60
CA PRO A 293 10.87 15.49 -9.61
C PRO A 293 10.10 15.91 -10.87
N ALA A 294 10.42 15.33 -12.02
CA ALA A 294 9.72 15.62 -13.27
C ALA A 294 8.27 15.16 -13.26
N GLU A 295 8.00 14.01 -12.66
CA GLU A 295 6.64 13.48 -12.50
C GLU A 295 5.84 14.28 -11.46
N ILE A 296 6.45 14.68 -10.35
CA ILE A 296 5.84 15.55 -9.34
C ILE A 296 5.49 16.93 -9.93
N ALA A 297 6.27 17.41 -10.88
CA ALA A 297 6.03 18.67 -11.55
C ALA A 297 4.90 18.65 -12.58
N GLN A 298 4.28 17.48 -12.82
CA GLN A 298 3.15 17.37 -13.74
C GLN A 298 1.89 18.02 -13.20
N PRO A 299 0.86 18.10 -14.02
CA PRO A 299 0.14 19.30 -14.40
C PRO A 299 -0.15 20.20 -13.21
N PHE A 300 0.24 21.43 -13.33
CA PHE A 300 0.10 22.43 -12.27
C PHE A 300 -1.34 22.91 -12.07
N ASP A 301 -2.23 22.64 -13.02
CA ASP A 301 -3.61 23.10 -12.97
C ASP A 301 -4.54 22.01 -12.45
N ILE A 302 -5.35 22.36 -11.43
CA ILE A 302 -6.39 21.49 -10.87
C ILE A 302 -7.69 21.66 -11.68
N LYS A 303 -7.61 21.58 -12.99
CA LYS A 303 -8.76 21.71 -13.89
C LYS A 303 -9.42 20.38 -14.11
N ASP A 304 -10.74 20.40 -14.09
CA ASP A 304 -11.57 19.21 -14.27
C ASP A 304 -12.14 19.16 -15.68
N TRP A 305 -11.69 18.21 -16.47
CA TRP A 305 -12.21 18.02 -17.82
C TRP A 305 -13.71 17.69 -17.85
N LYS A 306 -14.25 17.07 -16.82
CA LYS A 306 -15.68 16.76 -16.70
C LYS A 306 -16.55 18.03 -16.57
N ARG A 307 -15.96 19.09 -16.03
CA ARG A 307 -16.59 20.42 -15.93
C ARG A 307 -16.33 21.30 -17.14
N GLY A 308 -15.60 20.79 -18.13
CA GLY A 308 -15.22 21.57 -19.31
C GLY A 308 -14.10 22.59 -19.07
N GLU A 309 -13.38 22.49 -17.94
CA GLU A 309 -12.31 23.42 -17.58
C GLU A 309 -11.01 23.14 -18.37
N CYS A 310 -10.87 21.94 -18.91
CA CYS A 310 -9.75 21.52 -19.75
C CYS A 310 -10.14 20.35 -20.64
N GLU A 311 -9.28 19.99 -21.59
CA GLU A 311 -9.44 18.77 -22.38
C GLU A 311 -9.10 17.51 -21.58
N LEU A 312 -9.82 16.40 -21.85
CA LEU A 312 -9.48 15.08 -21.33
C LEU A 312 -8.29 14.53 -22.12
N ILE A 313 -7.12 14.51 -21.49
CA ILE A 313 -5.87 14.00 -22.08
C ILE A 313 -5.31 12.90 -21.17
N PRO A 314 -5.35 11.61 -21.60
CA PRO A 314 -4.78 10.51 -20.83
C PRO A 314 -3.32 10.74 -20.45
N GLY A 315 -2.99 10.49 -19.18
CA GLY A 315 -1.65 10.72 -18.61
C GLY A 315 -1.29 12.16 -18.30
N LYS A 316 -2.22 13.11 -18.48
CA LYS A 316 -2.04 14.54 -18.17
C LYS A 316 -3.16 15.11 -17.31
N THR A 317 -4.38 15.05 -17.79
CA THR A 317 -5.58 15.55 -17.09
C THR A 317 -6.53 14.44 -16.66
N ALA A 318 -6.16 13.20 -16.97
CA ALA A 318 -6.86 11.97 -16.62
C ALA A 318 -5.82 10.84 -16.46
N PRO A 319 -6.18 9.69 -15.87
CA PRO A 319 -5.32 8.52 -15.89
C PRO A 319 -4.91 8.12 -17.31
N SER A 320 -3.78 7.44 -17.44
CA SER A 320 -3.46 6.76 -18.69
C SER A 320 -4.29 5.49 -18.83
N PHE A 321 -4.76 5.22 -20.02
CA PHE A 321 -5.43 3.97 -20.37
C PHE A 321 -4.52 3.20 -21.31
N ILE A 322 -3.94 2.11 -20.80
CA ILE A 322 -3.04 1.27 -21.60
C ILE A 322 -3.69 -0.07 -21.93
N THR A 323 -3.30 -0.63 -23.05
CA THR A 323 -3.73 -1.94 -23.49
C THR A 323 -2.70 -2.97 -23.13
N VAL A 324 -3.12 -4.06 -22.51
CA VAL A 324 -2.27 -5.20 -22.16
C VAL A 324 -2.88 -6.46 -22.76
N VAL A 325 -2.10 -7.16 -23.58
CA VAL A 325 -2.50 -8.48 -24.07
C VAL A 325 -2.06 -9.53 -23.06
N ARG A 326 -3.00 -10.28 -22.53
CA ARG A 326 -2.79 -11.32 -21.53
C ARG A 326 -3.24 -12.67 -22.05
N ASN A 327 -2.32 -13.62 -22.07
CA ASN A 327 -2.64 -15.02 -22.26
C ASN A 327 -2.80 -15.66 -20.89
N TYR A 328 -4.01 -15.87 -20.45
CA TYR A 328 -4.32 -16.37 -19.11
C TYR A 328 -3.90 -17.84 -18.89
N PRO A 329 -4.00 -18.76 -19.88
CA PRO A 329 -3.42 -20.10 -19.80
C PRO A 329 -1.91 -20.13 -19.54
N ASP A 330 -1.17 -19.11 -19.94
CA ASP A 330 0.28 -19.05 -19.76
C ASP A 330 0.70 -18.39 -18.42
N THR A 331 -0.22 -18.05 -17.54
CA THR A 331 0.07 -17.39 -16.24
C THR A 331 1.12 -18.16 -15.43
N PHE A 332 1.01 -19.48 -15.35
CA PHE A 332 1.98 -20.31 -14.61
C PHE A 332 3.38 -20.29 -15.25
N LYS A 333 3.47 -20.38 -16.58
CA LYS A 333 4.73 -20.29 -17.29
C LYS A 333 5.42 -18.95 -17.07
N LYS A 334 4.63 -17.87 -17.01
CA LYS A 334 5.13 -16.53 -16.71
C LYS A 334 5.53 -16.37 -15.26
N TYR A 335 4.80 -17.00 -14.34
CA TYR A 335 5.11 -16.95 -12.91
C TYR A 335 6.44 -17.63 -12.57
N THR A 336 6.78 -18.70 -13.28
CA THR A 336 7.99 -19.51 -13.05
C THR A 336 9.19 -19.13 -13.92
N ALA A 337 9.18 -17.94 -14.52
CA ALA A 337 10.29 -17.44 -15.33
C ALA A 337 10.46 -15.92 -15.17
N LEU A 338 11.70 -15.45 -15.25
CA LEU A 338 11.98 -14.02 -15.33
C LEU A 338 11.63 -13.51 -16.73
N GLY A 339 10.64 -12.61 -16.80
CA GLY A 339 10.16 -12.08 -18.07
C GLY A 339 11.20 -11.27 -18.85
N PRO A 340 10.95 -11.03 -20.14
CA PRO A 340 11.89 -10.37 -21.05
C PRO A 340 12.11 -8.88 -20.76
N LEU A 341 11.28 -8.27 -19.92
CA LEU A 341 11.35 -6.84 -19.64
C LEU A 341 12.67 -6.42 -18.99
N MET A 342 13.24 -7.28 -18.14
CA MET A 342 14.52 -6.99 -17.51
C MET A 342 15.66 -6.81 -18.51
N SER A 343 15.70 -7.65 -19.56
CA SER A 343 16.67 -7.48 -20.64
C SER A 343 16.34 -6.30 -21.56
N LYS A 344 15.07 -5.96 -21.73
CA LYS A 344 14.63 -4.91 -22.67
C LYS A 344 14.65 -3.52 -22.06
N LEU A 345 14.13 -3.39 -20.84
CA LEU A 345 13.92 -2.10 -20.17
C LEU A 345 14.96 -1.82 -19.07
N GLY A 346 15.65 -2.85 -18.59
CA GLY A 346 16.51 -2.72 -17.43
C GLY A 346 15.73 -2.62 -16.10
N ASN A 347 16.42 -2.22 -15.06
CA ASN A 347 15.83 -1.98 -13.74
C ASN A 347 15.98 -0.51 -13.37
N GLY A 348 15.26 -0.03 -12.37
CA GLY A 348 15.25 1.38 -12.05
C GLY A 348 14.82 1.73 -10.63
N GLY A 349 15.07 2.97 -10.26
CA GLY A 349 14.63 3.56 -9.00
C GLY A 349 14.91 5.07 -8.97
N LYS A 350 14.15 5.81 -8.20
CA LYS A 350 14.27 7.28 -8.10
C LYS A 350 14.22 8.02 -9.45
N GLY A 351 13.46 7.51 -10.42
CA GLY A 351 13.32 8.14 -11.75
C GLY A 351 14.50 7.91 -12.70
N ILE A 352 15.47 7.08 -12.34
CA ILE A 352 16.58 6.66 -13.18
C ILE A 352 16.45 5.18 -13.54
N ASN A 353 17.11 4.78 -14.62
CA ASN A 353 17.11 3.40 -15.12
C ASN A 353 18.52 2.96 -15.52
N TRP A 354 18.79 1.66 -15.42
CA TRP A 354 20.08 1.05 -15.79
C TRP A 354 19.88 -0.30 -16.47
N ASP A 355 20.81 -0.63 -17.36
CA ASP A 355 20.80 -1.89 -18.11
C ASP A 355 21.08 -3.10 -17.20
N THR A 356 20.35 -4.19 -17.42
CA THR A 356 20.48 -5.46 -16.67
C THR A 356 20.64 -6.69 -17.56
N LYS A 357 21.02 -6.51 -18.83
CA LYS A 357 21.17 -7.64 -19.78
C LYS A 357 22.20 -8.67 -19.32
N SER A 358 23.33 -8.21 -18.80
CA SER A 358 24.38 -9.08 -18.27
C SER A 358 23.93 -9.89 -17.06
N GLU A 359 23.15 -9.28 -16.20
CA GLU A 359 22.60 -9.93 -15.00
C GLU A 359 21.55 -10.97 -15.35
N VAL A 360 20.68 -10.68 -16.31
CA VAL A 360 19.69 -11.65 -16.82
C VAL A 360 20.36 -12.85 -17.49
N LYS A 361 21.41 -12.62 -18.28
CA LYS A 361 22.19 -13.72 -18.87
C LYS A 361 22.80 -14.61 -17.77
N MET A 362 23.42 -14.00 -16.77
CA MET A 362 24.01 -14.71 -15.64
C MET A 362 22.96 -15.51 -14.85
N LEU A 363 21.76 -14.97 -14.66
CA LEU A 363 20.67 -15.70 -14.03
C LEU A 363 20.25 -16.94 -14.83
N GLY A 364 20.23 -16.86 -16.15
CA GLY A 364 20.01 -18.01 -17.02
C GLY A 364 21.10 -19.09 -16.88
N GLU A 365 22.35 -18.70 -16.63
CA GLU A 365 23.45 -19.63 -16.34
C GLU A 365 23.31 -20.24 -14.92
N LEU A 366 22.86 -19.47 -13.93
CA LEU A 366 22.70 -19.88 -12.54
C LEU A 366 21.51 -20.81 -12.33
N HIS A 367 20.32 -20.42 -12.80
CA HIS A 367 19.06 -21.13 -12.57
C HIS A 367 18.66 -22.04 -13.73
N ARG A 368 19.45 -22.08 -14.79
CA ARG A 368 19.10 -22.63 -16.10
C ARG A 368 18.00 -21.79 -16.77
N THR A 369 17.87 -22.00 -18.05
CA THR A 369 16.76 -21.43 -18.84
C THR A 369 15.63 -22.44 -18.97
N VAL A 370 14.43 -21.93 -19.21
CA VAL A 370 13.27 -22.77 -19.54
C VAL A 370 13.52 -23.44 -20.88
N SER A 371 13.48 -24.79 -20.90
CA SER A 371 13.67 -25.61 -22.08
C SER A 371 12.37 -25.97 -22.78
N GLU A 372 11.26 -25.94 -22.06
CA GLU A 372 9.94 -26.31 -22.54
C GLU A 372 9.43 -25.27 -23.55
N ASP A 373 8.77 -25.77 -24.61
CA ASP A 373 8.19 -24.90 -25.62
C ASP A 373 7.12 -23.99 -25.05
N GLY A 374 7.09 -22.77 -25.50
CA GLY A 374 6.09 -21.77 -25.10
C GLY A 374 6.67 -20.41 -24.81
N VAL A 375 5.85 -19.57 -24.18
CA VAL A 375 6.12 -18.14 -23.97
C VAL A 375 7.36 -17.85 -23.13
N SER A 376 7.77 -18.76 -22.24
CA SER A 376 8.93 -18.62 -21.34
C SER A 376 10.20 -19.31 -21.85
N GLN A 377 10.17 -19.95 -23.03
CA GLN A 377 11.34 -20.66 -23.57
C GLN A 377 12.57 -19.74 -23.64
N GLY A 378 13.70 -20.24 -23.17
CA GLY A 378 14.97 -19.50 -23.15
C GLY A 378 15.13 -18.45 -22.07
N LEU A 379 14.11 -18.19 -21.24
CA LEU A 379 14.18 -17.24 -20.13
C LEU A 379 14.72 -17.91 -18.86
N PRO A 380 15.34 -17.14 -17.94
CA PRO A 380 15.79 -17.67 -16.65
C PRO A 380 14.64 -18.25 -15.85
N ARG A 381 14.83 -19.43 -15.27
CA ARG A 381 13.85 -20.08 -14.40
C ARG A 381 13.76 -19.40 -13.02
N ILE A 382 12.56 -19.43 -12.43
CA ILE A 382 12.28 -19.06 -11.05
C ILE A 382 11.34 -20.14 -10.48
N ASP A 383 11.89 -21.29 -10.12
CA ASP A 383 11.09 -22.44 -9.69
C ASP A 383 10.85 -22.49 -8.20
N SER A 384 11.69 -21.85 -7.40
CA SER A 384 11.67 -21.86 -5.94
C SER A 384 11.77 -20.46 -5.34
N ALA A 385 11.48 -20.36 -4.04
CA ALA A 385 11.69 -19.13 -3.29
C ALA A 385 13.17 -18.69 -3.29
N ILE A 386 14.10 -19.64 -3.26
CA ILE A 386 15.55 -19.37 -3.34
C ILE A 386 15.91 -18.76 -4.70
N ASP A 387 15.38 -19.30 -5.81
CA ASP A 387 15.61 -18.72 -7.14
C ASP A 387 15.04 -17.29 -7.24
N ALA A 388 13.88 -17.05 -6.63
CA ALA A 388 13.30 -15.71 -6.55
C ALA A 388 14.19 -14.76 -5.75
N CYS A 389 14.70 -15.19 -4.59
CA CYS A 389 15.65 -14.42 -3.77
C CYS A 389 16.93 -14.10 -4.54
N ASP A 390 17.55 -15.09 -5.19
CA ASP A 390 18.75 -14.88 -5.98
C ASP A 390 18.51 -13.98 -7.19
N THR A 391 17.33 -14.07 -7.81
CA THR A 391 16.93 -13.18 -8.91
C THR A 391 16.83 -11.74 -8.40
N VAL A 392 16.13 -11.51 -7.27
CA VAL A 392 16.03 -10.19 -6.64
C VAL A 392 17.42 -9.63 -6.31
N MET A 393 18.27 -10.42 -5.67
CA MET A 393 19.61 -10.00 -5.24
C MET A 393 20.56 -9.75 -6.43
N SER A 394 20.38 -10.48 -7.53
CA SER A 394 21.20 -10.29 -8.73
C SER A 394 20.87 -9.01 -9.49
N LEU A 395 19.61 -8.59 -9.45
CA LEU A 395 19.11 -7.39 -10.16
C LEU A 395 19.16 -6.12 -9.29
N ALA A 396 19.42 -6.25 -7.99
CA ALA A 396 19.43 -5.15 -7.05
C ALA A 396 20.83 -4.55 -6.88
N PRO A 397 20.98 -3.23 -6.96
CA PRO A 397 22.25 -2.55 -6.68
C PRO A 397 22.71 -2.76 -5.23
N GLU A 398 21.79 -3.00 -4.31
CA GLU A 398 22.10 -3.25 -2.90
C GLU A 398 22.91 -4.52 -2.67
N THR A 399 22.85 -5.47 -3.59
CA THR A 399 23.46 -6.81 -3.45
C THR A 399 24.35 -7.22 -4.63
N ASN A 400 24.42 -6.40 -5.67
CA ASN A 400 25.30 -6.61 -6.82
C ASN A 400 26.08 -5.33 -7.15
N GLY A 401 27.39 -5.36 -6.91
CA GLY A 401 28.27 -4.19 -7.08
C GLY A 401 28.31 -3.63 -8.48
N GLN A 402 28.27 -4.49 -9.52
CA GLN A 402 28.20 -4.02 -10.90
C GLN A 402 26.91 -3.29 -11.20
N VAL A 403 25.79 -3.77 -10.66
CA VAL A 403 24.51 -3.08 -10.76
C VAL A 403 24.53 -1.78 -9.94
N ALA A 404 25.17 -1.79 -8.78
CA ALA A 404 25.33 -0.58 -7.96
C ALA A 404 26.08 0.53 -8.71
N VAL A 405 27.20 0.20 -9.37
CA VAL A 405 27.95 1.15 -10.19
C VAL A 405 27.10 1.69 -11.34
N LYS A 406 26.37 0.82 -12.06
CA LYS A 406 25.45 1.25 -13.13
C LYS A 406 24.36 2.20 -12.61
N ALA A 407 23.78 1.89 -11.46
CA ALA A 407 22.72 2.70 -10.86
C ALA A 407 23.23 4.09 -10.42
N TRP A 408 24.41 4.15 -9.79
CA TRP A 408 25.04 5.42 -9.43
C TRP A 408 25.50 6.21 -10.64
N ALA A 409 25.99 5.54 -11.71
CA ALA A 409 26.34 6.20 -12.97
C ALA A 409 25.11 6.86 -13.62
N ALA A 410 23.97 6.16 -13.65
CA ALA A 410 22.72 6.72 -14.15
C ALA A 410 22.26 7.94 -13.35
N LEU A 411 22.41 7.92 -12.02
CA LEU A 411 22.11 9.08 -11.19
C LEU A 411 23.13 10.21 -11.42
N SER A 412 24.40 9.88 -11.61
CA SER A 412 25.46 10.84 -11.91
C SER A 412 25.19 11.60 -13.20
N GLU A 413 24.77 10.88 -14.24
CA GLU A 413 24.37 11.49 -15.51
C GLU A 413 23.18 12.44 -15.32
N TYR A 414 22.15 11.98 -14.59
CA TYR A 414 20.96 12.79 -14.33
C TYR A 414 21.24 14.06 -13.51
N THR A 415 22.16 13.98 -12.52
CA THR A 415 22.46 15.10 -11.61
C THR A 415 23.62 15.98 -12.08
N GLY A 416 24.41 15.53 -13.05
CA GLY A 416 25.66 16.16 -13.46
C GLY A 416 26.79 16.07 -12.41
N ARG A 417 26.69 15.14 -11.44
CA ARG A 417 27.69 14.90 -10.39
C ARG A 417 28.08 13.44 -10.35
N ASP A 418 29.37 13.15 -10.21
CA ASP A 418 29.81 11.77 -10.05
C ASP A 418 29.51 11.24 -8.65
N HIS A 419 28.69 10.20 -8.58
CA HIS A 419 28.34 9.44 -7.39
C HIS A 419 28.86 7.99 -7.45
N THR A 420 29.55 7.61 -8.53
CA THR A 420 30.01 6.22 -8.73
C THR A 420 31.01 5.77 -7.68
N HIS A 421 31.74 6.70 -7.08
CA HIS A 421 32.67 6.43 -5.96
C HIS A 421 31.98 5.75 -4.78
N LEU A 422 30.66 5.90 -4.60
CA LEU A 422 29.89 5.27 -3.52
C LEU A 422 29.71 3.74 -3.69
N ALA A 423 29.85 3.23 -4.91
CA ALA A 423 29.74 1.80 -5.20
C ALA A 423 31.02 1.17 -5.71
N LYS A 424 31.91 1.94 -6.32
CA LYS A 424 33.13 1.44 -6.97
C LYS A 424 34.00 0.54 -6.10
N PRO A 425 34.19 0.79 -4.78
CA PRO A 425 34.96 -0.11 -3.91
C PRO A 425 34.36 -1.49 -3.74
N LYS A 426 33.09 -1.68 -4.09
CA LYS A 426 32.33 -2.92 -4.00
C LYS A 426 31.87 -3.47 -5.35
N GLU A 427 32.45 -2.98 -6.45
CA GLU A 427 32.06 -3.37 -7.82
C GLU A 427 32.04 -4.87 -8.05
N ASP A 428 33.04 -5.59 -7.51
CA ASP A 428 33.15 -7.03 -7.67
C ASP A 428 32.34 -7.85 -6.66
N THR A 429 31.68 -7.19 -5.72
CA THR A 429 30.89 -7.85 -4.67
C THR A 429 29.57 -8.34 -5.26
N LYS A 430 29.27 -9.63 -5.08
CA LYS A 430 27.98 -10.26 -5.43
C LYS A 430 27.48 -11.03 -4.22
N ILE A 431 26.43 -10.54 -3.60
CA ILE A 431 25.78 -11.18 -2.47
C ILE A 431 24.67 -12.08 -2.99
N ARG A 432 24.72 -13.36 -2.64
CA ARG A 432 23.75 -14.38 -3.02
C ARG A 432 22.98 -14.88 -1.81
N TYR A 433 21.87 -15.54 -2.03
CA TYR A 433 21.08 -16.12 -0.95
C TYR A 433 21.93 -17.04 -0.04
N ARG A 434 22.72 -17.92 -0.63
CA ARG A 434 23.64 -18.80 0.10
C ARG A 434 24.62 -18.05 1.03
N ASP A 435 25.03 -16.84 0.64
CA ASP A 435 26.01 -16.07 1.40
C ASP A 435 25.36 -15.48 2.66
N ILE A 436 24.12 -15.00 2.54
CA ILE A 436 23.38 -14.46 3.69
C ILE A 436 22.92 -15.56 4.66
N VAL A 437 22.67 -16.79 4.16
CA VAL A 437 22.37 -17.96 5.01
C VAL A 437 23.53 -18.29 5.93
N VAL A 438 24.77 -18.16 5.45
CA VAL A 438 25.95 -18.38 6.28
C VAL A 438 26.14 -17.25 7.30
N GLN A 439 25.98 -16.02 6.86
CA GLN A 439 26.11 -14.84 7.70
C GLN A 439 25.40 -13.64 7.05
N PRO A 440 24.64 -12.84 7.81
CA PRO A 440 24.08 -11.59 7.30
C PRO A 440 25.15 -10.72 6.63
N GLN A 441 24.84 -10.19 5.45
CA GLN A 441 25.78 -9.41 4.65
C GLN A 441 25.42 -7.94 4.68
N LYS A 442 26.42 -7.08 4.75
CA LYS A 442 26.24 -5.63 4.61
C LYS A 442 25.91 -5.32 3.15
N ILE A 443 24.82 -4.60 2.93
CA ILE A 443 24.42 -4.18 1.60
C ILE A 443 25.42 -3.20 0.99
N ILE A 444 25.42 -3.15 -0.34
CA ILE A 444 26.17 -2.17 -1.14
C ILE A 444 25.34 -0.91 -1.24
N SER A 445 25.97 0.25 -1.30
CA SER A 445 25.26 1.51 -1.47
C SER A 445 24.54 1.58 -2.81
N SER A 446 23.36 2.17 -2.83
CA SER A 446 22.56 2.39 -4.03
C SER A 446 21.87 3.75 -3.99
N PRO A 447 21.37 4.27 -5.12
CA PRO A 447 20.56 5.48 -5.13
C PRO A 447 19.26 5.37 -4.33
N THR A 448 18.76 4.16 -4.11
CA THR A 448 17.53 3.89 -3.36
C THR A 448 17.77 3.56 -1.90
N TRP A 449 18.92 2.96 -1.59
CA TRP A 449 19.33 2.62 -0.23
C TRP A 449 20.85 2.74 -0.10
N SER A 450 21.33 3.72 0.64
CA SER A 450 22.74 4.03 0.69
C SER A 450 23.60 2.91 1.27
N GLY A 451 23.14 2.24 2.32
CA GLY A 451 23.97 1.28 3.04
C GLY A 451 25.29 1.83 3.56
N LEU A 452 25.52 3.14 3.40
CA LEU A 452 26.75 3.81 3.85
C LEU A 452 26.78 3.93 5.35
N GLU A 453 27.99 3.87 5.89
CA GLU A 453 28.27 3.88 7.31
C GLU A 453 29.61 4.52 7.57
N ASP A 454 29.64 5.56 8.37
CA ASP A 454 30.84 6.15 8.95
C ASP A 454 30.50 6.82 10.29
N GLU A 455 31.43 7.55 10.88
CA GLU A 455 31.23 8.23 12.16
C GLU A 455 30.08 9.25 12.16
N HIS A 456 29.72 9.77 10.99
CA HIS A 456 28.75 10.86 10.81
C HIS A 456 27.50 10.45 10.08
N VAL A 457 27.45 9.26 9.51
CA VAL A 457 26.33 8.78 8.67
C VAL A 457 25.65 7.61 9.37
N SER A 458 24.36 7.76 9.63
CA SER A 458 23.51 6.69 10.12
C SER A 458 23.29 5.62 9.03
N TYR A 459 22.91 4.43 9.44
CA TYR A 459 22.56 3.32 8.56
C TYR A 459 21.37 3.58 7.65
N ASN A 460 20.58 4.60 7.92
CA ASN A 460 19.38 4.89 7.14
C ASN A 460 19.73 5.57 5.81
N ALA A 461 19.20 5.01 4.73
CA ALA A 461 19.39 5.49 3.36
C ALA A 461 19.05 6.97 3.15
N GLY A 462 18.08 7.49 3.90
CA GLY A 462 17.64 8.88 3.77
C GLY A 462 18.72 9.91 4.08
N TYR A 463 19.73 9.54 4.87
CA TYR A 463 20.75 10.49 5.35
C TYR A 463 21.95 10.65 4.40
N THR A 464 22.15 9.72 3.51
CA THR A 464 23.15 9.86 2.45
C THR A 464 22.92 11.12 1.61
N ASN A 465 21.65 11.52 1.45
CA ASN A 465 21.30 12.73 0.70
C ASN A 465 21.93 14.00 1.28
N VAL A 466 22.08 14.07 2.61
CA VAL A 466 22.64 15.25 3.30
C VAL A 466 24.14 15.35 3.06
N HIS A 467 24.87 14.26 3.20
CA HIS A 467 26.34 14.22 3.13
C HIS A 467 26.83 14.18 1.67
N GLU A 468 26.24 13.33 0.86
CA GLU A 468 26.65 13.11 -0.53
C GLU A 468 25.91 13.99 -1.53
N ARG A 469 25.02 14.85 -1.04
CA ARG A 469 24.22 15.77 -1.87
C ARG A 469 23.41 15.06 -2.96
N ILE A 470 22.91 13.88 -2.63
CA ILE A 470 21.99 13.14 -3.50
C ILE A 470 20.64 13.85 -3.46
N PRO A 471 20.04 14.16 -4.62
CA PRO A 471 18.78 14.91 -4.64
C PRO A 471 17.64 14.14 -3.97
N TRP A 472 16.83 14.87 -3.20
CA TRP A 472 15.57 14.37 -2.68
C TRP A 472 14.54 14.22 -3.81
N ARG A 473 13.54 13.39 -3.60
CA ARG A 473 12.40 13.26 -4.52
C ARG A 473 11.43 14.44 -4.40
N THR A 474 11.92 15.63 -4.63
CA THR A 474 11.17 16.88 -4.65
C THR A 474 11.49 17.62 -5.94
N ILE A 475 10.65 18.57 -6.34
CA ILE A 475 10.85 19.34 -7.56
C ILE A 475 12.24 20.01 -7.60
N SER A 476 12.70 20.52 -6.45
CA SER A 476 13.99 21.20 -6.34
C SER A 476 15.17 20.25 -6.03
N GLY A 477 14.90 18.97 -5.75
CA GLY A 477 15.90 18.03 -5.23
C GLY A 477 16.35 18.32 -3.80
N ARG A 478 15.71 19.23 -3.08
CA ARG A 478 16.06 19.69 -1.73
C ARG A 478 14.92 19.48 -0.78
N GLN A 479 15.19 19.40 0.52
CA GLN A 479 14.17 19.57 1.55
C GLN A 479 13.70 21.01 1.56
N GLN A 480 12.40 21.21 1.71
CA GLN A 480 11.77 22.51 1.67
C GLN A 480 10.79 22.66 2.83
N PHE A 481 10.82 23.80 3.51
CA PHE A 481 9.78 24.20 4.47
C PHE A 481 8.59 24.86 3.78
N TYR A 482 8.85 25.53 2.67
CA TYR A 482 7.85 26.13 1.81
C TYR A 482 7.87 25.42 0.45
N GLN A 483 6.73 24.92 0.01
CA GLN A 483 6.57 24.24 -1.26
C GLN A 483 5.85 25.16 -2.25
N ASP A 484 6.61 25.85 -3.08
CA ASP A 484 6.07 26.72 -4.12
C ASP A 484 5.56 25.92 -5.32
N HIS A 485 4.50 25.16 -5.07
CA HIS A 485 3.81 24.36 -6.06
C HIS A 485 2.35 24.79 -6.14
N PRO A 486 1.75 25.02 -7.32
CA PRO A 486 0.38 25.50 -7.46
C PRO A 486 -0.66 24.67 -6.68
N TRP A 487 -0.53 23.35 -6.69
CA TRP A 487 -1.44 22.49 -5.93
C TRP A 487 -1.30 22.69 -4.42
N MET A 488 -0.07 22.71 -3.93
CA MET A 488 0.19 22.93 -2.52
C MET A 488 -0.35 24.29 -2.06
N ARG A 489 -0.21 25.32 -2.88
CA ARG A 489 -0.77 26.66 -2.61
C ARG A 489 -2.30 26.66 -2.63
N THR A 490 -2.91 25.95 -3.58
CA THR A 490 -4.37 25.83 -3.67
C THR A 490 -4.97 25.19 -2.43
N PHE A 491 -4.33 24.12 -1.92
CA PHE A 491 -4.76 23.44 -0.70
C PHE A 491 -4.25 24.08 0.58
N GLY A 492 -3.47 25.16 0.52
CA GLY A 492 -2.88 25.80 1.68
C GLY A 492 -1.81 24.96 2.39
N GLU A 493 -1.27 23.94 1.71
CA GLU A 493 -0.28 23.01 2.26
C GLU A 493 1.16 23.39 1.86
N GLN A 494 1.36 24.55 1.26
CA GLN A 494 2.69 25.06 0.90
C GLN A 494 3.58 25.35 2.12
N MET A 495 2.98 25.56 3.27
CA MET A 495 3.65 25.79 4.55
C MET A 495 2.85 25.16 5.68
N MET A 496 3.54 24.61 6.66
CA MET A 496 2.89 24.07 7.85
C MET A 496 2.18 25.18 8.63
N SER A 497 0.92 24.96 8.96
CA SER A 497 0.12 25.85 9.80
C SER A 497 -0.54 25.08 10.93
N TYR A 498 -0.67 25.70 12.09
CA TYR A 498 -1.39 25.09 13.19
C TYR A 498 -2.89 25.02 12.88
N ARG A 499 -3.46 23.86 13.13
CA ARG A 499 -4.91 23.62 13.09
C ARG A 499 -5.32 23.00 14.43
N PRO A 500 -6.40 23.48 15.05
CA PRO A 500 -6.93 22.79 16.21
C PRO A 500 -7.45 21.41 15.82
N PRO A 501 -7.39 20.40 16.71
CA PRO A 501 -8.01 19.11 16.47
C PRO A 501 -9.48 19.23 16.08
N LEU A 502 -9.95 18.46 15.12
CA LEU A 502 -11.34 18.49 14.62
C LEU A 502 -12.36 18.24 15.73
N ASN A 503 -12.07 17.28 16.59
CA ASN A 503 -12.92 16.91 17.70
C ASN A 503 -13.17 18.05 18.71
N THR A 504 -12.31 19.06 18.79
CA THR A 504 -12.58 20.22 19.66
C THR A 504 -13.75 21.07 19.19
N ARG A 505 -14.14 20.97 17.94
CA ARG A 505 -15.32 21.65 17.38
C ARG A 505 -16.58 20.80 17.55
N SER A 506 -16.52 19.52 17.26
CA SER A 506 -17.63 18.56 17.40
C SER A 506 -18.04 18.37 18.86
N ILE A 507 -17.09 18.25 19.75
CA ILE A 507 -17.31 18.09 21.17
C ILE A 507 -18.23 19.20 21.77
N ARG A 508 -18.13 20.43 21.31
CA ARG A 508 -18.97 21.54 21.84
C ARG A 508 -20.46 21.33 21.58
N HIS A 509 -20.83 20.59 20.54
CA HIS A 509 -22.23 20.30 20.22
C HIS A 509 -22.76 19.06 20.95
N VAL A 510 -21.90 18.11 21.19
CA VAL A 510 -22.23 16.79 21.72
C VAL A 510 -22.45 16.84 23.23
N TYR A 511 -21.64 17.59 23.96
CA TYR A 511 -21.69 17.64 25.44
C TYR A 511 -22.62 18.69 26.03
N GLN A 512 -23.56 19.19 25.25
CA GLN A 512 -24.63 20.06 25.77
C GLN A 512 -25.84 19.29 26.32
N LYS A 513 -25.93 17.96 26.10
CA LYS A 513 -26.97 17.13 26.72
C LYS A 513 -26.59 16.85 28.17
N LYS A 514 -27.54 17.11 29.08
CA LYS A 514 -27.36 16.80 30.50
C LYS A 514 -27.25 15.31 30.69
N PRO A 515 -26.28 14.83 31.47
CA PRO A 515 -26.16 13.42 31.83
C PRO A 515 -27.43 12.91 32.52
N ASN A 516 -27.73 11.63 32.29
CA ASN A 516 -28.87 10.94 32.93
C ASN A 516 -28.67 10.70 34.45
N GLY A 517 -27.96 11.57 35.14
CA GLY A 517 -27.71 11.50 36.56
C GLY A 517 -26.43 10.77 36.99
N ASN A 518 -25.77 10.07 36.08
CA ASN A 518 -24.46 9.48 36.35
C ASN A 518 -23.34 10.52 36.14
N PRO A 519 -22.26 10.45 36.91
CA PRO A 519 -21.12 11.33 36.70
C PRO A 519 -20.47 11.05 35.35
N GLU A 520 -20.25 12.09 34.59
CA GLU A 520 -19.54 12.02 33.29
C GLU A 520 -18.34 12.96 33.31
N ILE A 521 -17.29 12.58 32.62
CA ILE A 521 -16.08 13.36 32.45
C ILE A 521 -15.60 13.31 31.01
N LEU A 522 -15.27 14.47 30.48
CA LEU A 522 -14.69 14.58 29.15
C LEU A 522 -13.16 14.46 29.22
N LEU A 523 -12.60 13.53 28.51
CA LEU A 523 -11.16 13.26 28.48
C LEU A 523 -10.62 13.21 27.05
N ASN A 524 -9.36 13.56 26.89
CA ASN A 524 -8.64 13.26 25.67
C ASN A 524 -8.28 11.78 25.66
N PHE A 525 -8.73 11.07 24.64
CA PHE A 525 -8.43 9.66 24.46
C PHE A 525 -7.08 9.48 23.75
N LEU A 526 -6.19 8.72 24.35
CA LEU A 526 -4.90 8.34 23.79
C LEU A 526 -4.87 6.84 23.55
N THR A 527 -4.28 6.44 22.44
CA THR A 527 -4.09 5.03 22.07
C THR A 527 -2.60 4.67 22.02
N PRO A 528 -1.91 4.61 23.17
CA PRO A 528 -0.53 4.17 23.22
C PRO A 528 -0.40 2.68 22.84
N HIS A 529 0.82 2.28 22.49
CA HIS A 529 1.11 0.86 22.27
C HIS A 529 0.87 0.05 23.56
N GLN A 530 0.17 -1.05 23.43
CA GLN A 530 -0.03 -1.99 24.53
C GLN A 530 1.28 -2.72 24.82
N LYS A 531 1.56 -2.94 26.11
CA LYS A 531 2.77 -3.61 26.56
C LYS A 531 2.88 -5.06 26.04
N TRP A 532 1.77 -5.77 25.96
CA TRP A 532 1.69 -7.21 25.66
C TRP A 532 1.03 -7.52 24.32
N GLY A 533 0.95 -6.55 23.45
CA GLY A 533 0.32 -6.69 22.13
C GLY A 533 0.95 -5.78 21.10
N ILE A 534 0.73 -6.11 19.83
CA ILE A 534 1.09 -5.28 18.68
C ILE A 534 -0.17 -5.13 17.84
N HIS A 535 -0.93 -4.07 18.09
CA HIS A 535 -2.27 -3.89 17.54
C HIS A 535 -3.15 -5.12 17.84
N SER A 536 -3.70 -5.78 16.84
CA SER A 536 -4.46 -7.04 16.99
C SER A 536 -3.58 -8.29 17.01
N THR A 537 -2.27 -8.16 16.81
CA THR A 537 -1.33 -9.28 16.84
C THR A 537 -1.19 -9.78 18.27
N TYR A 538 -1.19 -11.10 18.42
CA TYR A 538 -1.19 -11.84 19.69
C TYR A 538 -2.51 -11.85 20.46
N SER A 539 -3.58 -11.23 19.98
CA SER A 539 -4.91 -11.35 20.61
C SER A 539 -5.53 -12.76 20.53
N ASP A 540 -4.96 -13.62 19.71
CA ASP A 540 -5.28 -15.05 19.58
C ASP A 540 -4.38 -15.96 20.44
N ASN A 541 -3.38 -15.43 21.14
CA ASN A 541 -2.45 -16.20 21.95
C ASN A 541 -2.84 -16.15 23.43
N LEU A 542 -3.21 -17.32 23.99
CA LEU A 542 -3.68 -17.43 25.38
C LEU A 542 -2.67 -16.93 26.41
N LEU A 543 -1.38 -17.17 26.22
CA LEU A 543 -0.34 -16.71 27.15
C LEU A 543 -0.26 -15.18 27.13
N MET A 544 -0.30 -14.57 25.97
CA MET A 544 -0.30 -13.11 25.83
C MET A 544 -1.58 -12.47 26.39
N LEU A 545 -2.74 -13.11 26.18
CA LEU A 545 -3.99 -12.67 26.79
C LEU A 545 -3.94 -12.74 28.31
N THR A 546 -3.32 -13.79 28.87
CA THR A 546 -3.12 -13.91 30.32
C THR A 546 -2.23 -12.78 30.86
N LEU A 547 -1.15 -12.42 30.14
CA LEU A 547 -0.28 -11.31 30.51
C LEU A 547 -0.98 -9.94 30.34
N GLY A 548 -1.82 -9.83 29.33
CA GLY A 548 -2.65 -8.64 29.07
C GLY A 548 -3.87 -8.52 29.98
N ARG A 549 -4.05 -9.46 30.88
CA ARG A 549 -5.21 -9.56 31.81
C ARG A 549 -6.57 -9.70 31.13
N GLY A 550 -6.60 -9.98 29.84
CA GLY A 550 -7.83 -10.16 29.07
C GLY A 550 -8.78 -8.96 29.12
N GLY A 551 -9.70 -8.87 28.21
CA GLY A 551 -10.75 -7.88 28.22
C GLY A 551 -10.33 -6.42 27.92
N PRO A 552 -11.27 -5.58 27.55
CA PRO A 552 -11.04 -4.16 27.37
C PRO A 552 -10.90 -3.47 28.73
N HIS A 553 -9.86 -2.67 28.89
CA HIS A 553 -9.69 -1.80 30.04
C HIS A 553 -9.07 -0.47 29.61
N ILE A 554 -9.42 0.57 30.30
CA ILE A 554 -8.87 1.91 30.09
C ILE A 554 -8.06 2.34 31.29
N TRP A 555 -7.08 3.18 31.03
CA TRP A 555 -6.26 3.81 32.04
C TRP A 555 -6.70 5.26 32.18
N ILE A 556 -7.05 5.67 33.38
CA ILE A 556 -7.48 7.02 33.69
C ILE A 556 -6.62 7.59 34.83
N SER A 557 -6.40 8.88 34.83
CA SER A 557 -5.69 9.49 35.94
C SER A 557 -6.50 9.39 37.23
N GLU A 558 -5.82 9.19 38.39
CA GLU A 558 -6.49 9.12 39.69
C GLU A 558 -7.31 10.39 40.00
N ASN A 559 -6.86 11.54 39.53
CA ASN A 559 -7.57 12.79 39.74
C ASN A 559 -8.87 12.85 38.94
N ASP A 560 -8.84 12.36 37.70
CA ASP A 560 -10.03 12.34 36.85
C ASP A 560 -11.00 11.24 37.30
N ALA A 561 -10.49 10.09 37.70
CA ALA A 561 -11.28 9.00 38.29
C ALA A 561 -12.05 9.52 39.53
N ARG A 562 -11.40 10.23 40.45
CA ARG A 562 -12.05 10.82 41.61
C ARG A 562 -13.13 11.85 41.23
N ARG A 563 -12.90 12.65 40.21
CA ARG A 563 -13.90 13.62 39.69
C ARG A 563 -15.14 12.94 39.12
N ALA A 564 -14.97 11.79 38.49
CA ALA A 564 -16.05 10.96 37.94
C ALA A 564 -16.59 9.93 38.93
N ASN A 565 -16.10 9.93 40.18
CA ASN A 565 -16.46 8.93 41.20
C ASN A 565 -16.24 7.49 40.76
N ILE A 566 -15.13 7.25 40.06
CA ILE A 566 -14.70 5.93 39.55
C ILE A 566 -13.61 5.38 40.47
N ILE A 567 -13.71 4.11 40.84
CA ILE A 567 -12.68 3.38 41.55
C ILE A 567 -12.07 2.29 40.63
N ASP A 568 -10.90 1.80 41.01
CA ASP A 568 -10.22 0.76 40.23
C ASP A 568 -11.09 -0.52 40.09
N ASN A 569 -11.19 -1.06 38.90
CA ASN A 569 -12.06 -2.15 38.49
C ASN A 569 -13.56 -1.84 38.36
N ASP A 570 -13.97 -0.60 38.40
CA ASP A 570 -15.33 -0.24 38.02
C ASP A 570 -15.54 -0.44 36.52
N TRP A 571 -16.73 -0.90 36.16
CA TRP A 571 -17.18 -0.86 34.78
C TRP A 571 -17.57 0.58 34.42
N VAL A 572 -16.96 1.07 33.35
CA VAL A 572 -17.22 2.39 32.82
C VAL A 572 -17.69 2.30 31.38
N GLU A 573 -18.51 3.23 31.01
CA GLU A 573 -18.95 3.40 29.64
C GLU A 573 -18.15 4.52 28.98
N VAL A 574 -17.47 4.19 27.90
CA VAL A 574 -16.73 5.13 27.07
C VAL A 574 -17.48 5.35 25.78
N PHE A 575 -17.83 6.58 25.49
CA PHE A 575 -18.65 6.88 24.32
C PHE A 575 -18.20 8.16 23.59
N ASN A 576 -18.54 8.24 22.33
CA ASN A 576 -18.41 9.42 21.48
C ASN A 576 -19.49 9.39 20.39
N GLU A 577 -19.40 10.28 19.41
CA GLU A 577 -20.37 10.31 18.28
C GLU A 577 -20.39 9.04 17.42
N ASN A 578 -19.36 8.20 17.50
CA ASN A 578 -19.27 6.96 16.73
C ASN A 578 -19.77 5.74 17.50
N GLY A 579 -19.93 5.84 18.84
CA GLY A 579 -20.42 4.74 19.61
C GLY A 579 -20.05 4.73 21.07
N ALA A 580 -20.46 3.65 21.71
CA ALA A 580 -20.21 3.35 23.11
C ALA A 580 -19.57 1.97 23.28
N ILE A 581 -18.72 1.82 24.27
CA ILE A 581 -18.11 0.57 24.69
C ILE A 581 -18.07 0.53 26.22
N ALA A 582 -18.34 -0.62 26.79
CA ALA A 582 -18.12 -0.87 28.21
C ALA A 582 -16.71 -1.43 28.44
N CYS A 583 -15.99 -0.88 29.39
CA CYS A 583 -14.63 -1.28 29.74
C CYS A 583 -14.52 -1.55 31.24
#